data_0cf1ce53686921c6963e99f4e38b9461
#
_entry.id   0cf1ce53686921c6963e99f4e38b9461
#
_cell.length_a   1.000
_cell.length_b   1.000
_cell.length_c   1.000
_cell.angle_alpha   90.00
_cell.angle_beta   90.00
_cell.angle_gamma   90.00
#
_symmetry.space_group_name_H-M   'P 1'
#
loop_
_entity.id
_entity.type
_entity.pdbx_description
1 polymer ?
#
loop_
_entity_poly.entity_id
_entity_poly.type
_entity_poly.pdbx_seq_one_letter_code
_entity_poly.pdbx_strand_id
1 'polypeptide(L)'
;MSWIVKLGKKGKKIVKKIITPAEKHYVGYTRRIERVKTGERICAMTFDDGPMGLPASPDRFEGKTLTDVLLDTLAQYGAKGSFDVIGDTSENYPDEAGKLGSAAWGGVKFDHYPDIHCDDKGGAVHNDRLIRRMLDEGHQITNHGYRHIIFGKKPFVYGAREYLPGFDAAVADLTRLDTLMRERYGYTLTLARPPHYVDKM
;
A
#
# COMPACT_ATOMS: atom_id res chain seq x y z
N MET A 1 33.93 -4.34 -10.40
CA MET A 1 35.13 -5.18 -10.60
C MET A 1 35.03 -6.44 -9.78
N SER A 2 35.20 -7.50 -10.39
CA SER A 2 35.01 -8.92 -10.28
C SER A 2 35.63 -9.65 -9.08
N TRP A 3 35.40 -9.24 -7.90
CA TRP A 3 35.75 -10.03 -6.71
C TRP A 3 34.75 -11.12 -6.37
N ILE A 4 33.55 -11.03 -6.95
CA ILE A 4 32.40 -11.88 -6.61
C ILE A 4 32.48 -13.26 -7.27
N VAL A 5 33.31 -13.41 -8.31
CA VAL A 5 33.33 -14.62 -9.14
C VAL A 5 34.16 -15.77 -8.50
N LYS A 6 34.93 -15.52 -7.47
CA LYS A 6 35.86 -16.52 -6.86
C LYS A 6 35.41 -17.12 -5.52
N LEU A 7 34.27 -16.71 -4.99
CA LEU A 7 33.77 -17.26 -3.73
C LEU A 7 32.92 -18.50 -3.99
N GLY A 8 33.30 -19.63 -3.40
CA GLY A 8 32.54 -20.87 -3.46
C GLY A 8 31.11 -20.74 -2.90
N LYS A 9 30.26 -21.78 -3.06
CA LYS A 9 28.87 -21.77 -2.66
C LYS A 9 28.57 -21.22 -1.24
N LYS A 10 29.48 -21.40 -0.29
CA LYS A 10 29.39 -20.82 1.06
C LYS A 10 29.65 -19.31 1.10
N GLY A 11 30.59 -18.83 0.28
CA GLY A 11 30.89 -17.40 0.16
C GLY A 11 29.75 -16.61 -0.50
N LYS A 12 29.04 -17.21 -1.48
CA LYS A 12 27.87 -16.58 -2.11
C LYS A 12 26.71 -16.30 -1.14
N LYS A 13 26.55 -17.15 -0.11
CA LYS A 13 25.53 -16.95 0.92
C LYS A 13 25.87 -15.83 1.88
N ILE A 14 27.15 -15.68 2.20
CA ILE A 14 27.66 -14.59 3.07
C ILE A 14 27.67 -13.26 2.30
N VAL A 15 28.10 -13.28 1.05
CA VAL A 15 28.12 -12.09 0.19
C VAL A 15 26.70 -11.59 -0.11
N LYS A 16 25.73 -12.49 -0.33
CA LYS A 16 24.34 -12.09 -0.49
C LYS A 16 23.73 -11.41 0.76
N LYS A 17 24.31 -11.70 1.93
CA LYS A 17 23.91 -11.09 3.21
C LYS A 17 24.65 -9.76 3.47
N ILE A 18 25.79 -9.55 2.80
CA ILE A 18 26.62 -8.33 2.96
C ILE A 18 26.31 -7.30 1.88
N ILE A 19 25.85 -7.75 0.70
CA ILE A 19 25.52 -6.88 -0.43
C ILE A 19 24.02 -6.92 -0.65
N THR A 20 23.30 -6.26 0.19
CA THR A 20 22.11 -5.53 -0.14
C THR A 20 22.36 -4.06 0.22
N PRO A 21 23.23 -3.37 -0.55
CA PRO A 21 23.53 -1.97 -0.28
C PRO A 21 22.29 -1.07 -0.40
N ALA A 22 21.29 -1.54 -1.10
CA ALA A 22 20.00 -0.90 -1.25
C ALA A 22 19.31 -0.67 0.10
N GLU A 23 19.40 -1.60 1.06
CA GLU A 23 18.79 -1.45 2.38
C GLU A 23 19.33 -0.26 3.18
N LYS A 24 20.48 0.28 2.83
CA LYS A 24 21.12 1.40 3.56
C LYS A 24 20.74 2.79 3.05
N HIS A 25 20.13 2.87 1.89
CA HIS A 25 19.86 4.16 1.23
C HIS A 25 18.41 4.61 1.33
N TYR A 26 17.50 3.74 1.77
CA TYR A 26 16.07 4.04 1.79
C TYR A 26 15.59 4.04 3.23
N VAL A 27 15.29 5.22 3.70
CA VAL A 27 14.85 5.45 5.07
C VAL A 27 13.52 4.74 5.32
N GLY A 28 13.50 3.85 6.28
CA GLY A 28 12.28 3.27 6.83
C GLY A 28 11.85 1.92 6.24
N TYR A 29 12.25 1.54 5.03
CA TYR A 29 11.74 0.32 4.37
C TYR A 29 12.80 -0.75 4.18
N THR A 30 13.57 -1.03 5.21
CA THR A 30 14.78 -1.85 5.12
C THR A 30 14.59 -3.30 5.53
N ARG A 31 13.41 -3.67 6.04
CA ARG A 31 13.15 -5.02 6.55
C ARG A 31 11.79 -5.52 6.14
N ARG A 32 11.76 -6.68 5.49
CA ARG A 32 10.53 -7.43 5.26
C ARG A 32 10.08 -8.10 6.55
N ILE A 33 8.85 -7.84 6.94
CA ILE A 33 8.19 -8.45 8.09
C ILE A 33 7.14 -9.41 7.56
N GLU A 34 7.35 -10.71 7.79
CA GLU A 34 6.39 -11.75 7.37
C GLU A 34 5.62 -12.31 8.56
N ARG A 35 6.21 -12.21 9.75
CA ARG A 35 5.64 -12.76 10.98
C ARG A 35 6.21 -12.03 12.20
N VAL A 36 5.34 -11.76 13.14
CA VAL A 36 5.71 -11.34 14.50
C VAL A 36 5.66 -12.55 15.41
N LYS A 37 6.79 -12.84 16.09
CA LYS A 37 6.84 -13.90 17.10
C LYS A 37 6.29 -13.35 18.41
N THR A 38 5.19 -13.91 18.86
CA THR A 38 4.57 -13.60 20.15
C THR A 38 4.02 -14.87 20.79
N GLY A 39 4.02 -14.94 22.11
CA GLY A 39 3.33 -15.98 22.88
C GLY A 39 1.88 -15.62 23.22
N GLU A 40 1.45 -14.41 22.87
CA GLU A 40 0.12 -13.91 23.17
C GLU A 40 -0.86 -14.17 22.02
N ARG A 41 -2.14 -14.30 22.36
CA ARG A 41 -3.23 -14.37 21.37
C ARG A 41 -3.61 -12.96 20.95
N ILE A 42 -2.85 -12.39 20.03
CA ILE A 42 -3.07 -11.05 19.47
C ILE A 42 -3.29 -11.13 17.97
N CYS A 43 -4.04 -10.20 17.45
CA CYS A 43 -4.17 -9.95 16.02
C CYS A 43 -4.02 -8.44 15.75
N ALA A 44 -3.53 -8.11 14.57
CA ALA A 44 -3.57 -6.75 14.05
C ALA A 44 -4.59 -6.71 12.92
N MET A 45 -5.50 -5.73 13.00
CA MET A 45 -6.42 -5.45 11.90
C MET A 45 -5.78 -4.43 10.97
N THR A 46 -5.73 -4.75 9.70
CA THR A 46 -5.20 -3.87 8.66
C THR A 46 -6.27 -3.60 7.59
N PHE A 47 -6.26 -2.39 7.06
CA PHE A 47 -7.23 -1.91 6.07
C PHE A 47 -6.48 -1.25 4.95
N ASP A 48 -6.54 -1.85 3.76
CA ASP A 48 -5.77 -1.43 2.60
C ASP A 48 -6.60 -0.46 1.72
N ASP A 49 -5.93 0.20 0.78
CA ASP A 49 -6.48 1.01 -0.32
C ASP A 49 -7.24 2.29 0.07
N GLY A 50 -7.24 2.65 1.35
CA GLY A 50 -7.91 3.86 1.84
C GLY A 50 -7.02 5.12 1.87
N PRO A 51 -7.56 6.22 2.44
CA PRO A 51 -8.95 6.42 2.81
C PRO A 51 -9.88 6.58 1.61
N MET A 52 -11.14 6.20 1.77
CA MET A 52 -12.15 6.31 0.73
C MET A 52 -13.23 7.32 1.14
N GLY A 53 -13.36 8.37 0.34
CA GLY A 53 -14.33 9.45 0.53
C GLY A 53 -15.71 9.19 -0.07
N LEU A 54 -15.92 8.06 -0.75
CA LEU A 54 -17.24 7.69 -1.26
C LEU A 54 -18.23 7.41 -0.13
N PRO A 55 -19.49 7.82 -0.29
CA PRO A 55 -20.55 7.45 0.65
C PRO A 55 -20.69 5.93 0.79
N ALA A 56 -20.80 5.45 2.01
CA ALA A 56 -20.96 4.02 2.29
C ALA A 56 -22.32 3.48 1.77
N SER A 57 -23.38 4.15 2.10
CA SER A 57 -24.73 3.92 1.60
C SER A 57 -25.59 5.11 2.04
N PRO A 58 -26.22 5.82 1.11
CA PRO A 58 -27.09 6.97 1.44
C PRO A 58 -28.17 6.63 2.44
N ASP A 59 -28.77 5.44 2.31
CA ASP A 59 -29.92 5.03 3.10
C ASP A 59 -29.60 4.50 4.50
N ARG A 60 -28.37 4.05 4.73
CA ARG A 60 -27.99 3.36 5.97
C ARG A 60 -27.06 4.15 6.88
N PHE A 61 -26.24 5.04 6.32
CA PHE A 61 -25.14 5.68 7.04
C PHE A 61 -25.14 7.20 6.95
N GLU A 62 -26.29 7.81 6.63
CA GLU A 62 -26.50 9.27 6.69
C GLU A 62 -25.40 10.09 5.98
N GLY A 63 -24.97 9.62 4.82
CA GLY A 63 -23.92 10.27 4.03
C GLY A 63 -22.48 10.11 4.55
N LYS A 64 -22.27 9.27 5.57
CA LYS A 64 -20.92 8.90 6.03
C LYS A 64 -20.16 8.17 4.93
N THR A 65 -18.86 8.43 4.85
CA THR A 65 -18.01 7.68 3.94
C THR A 65 -17.76 6.26 4.45
N LEU A 66 -17.30 5.37 3.57
CA LEU A 66 -16.89 4.02 3.96
C LEU A 66 -15.87 4.05 5.09
N THR A 67 -14.90 4.95 5.00
CA THR A 67 -13.86 5.11 6.02
C THR A 67 -14.43 5.64 7.35
N ASP A 68 -15.42 6.55 7.32
CA ASP A 68 -16.10 6.99 8.53
C ASP A 68 -16.80 5.85 9.25
N VAL A 69 -17.54 5.02 8.51
CA VAL A 69 -18.24 3.86 9.09
C VAL A 69 -17.28 2.88 9.73
N LEU A 70 -16.13 2.67 9.10
CA LEU A 70 -15.08 1.81 9.64
C LEU A 70 -14.49 2.39 10.93
N LEU A 71 -14.15 3.67 10.94
CA LEU A 71 -13.61 4.36 12.13
C LEU A 71 -14.61 4.37 13.29
N ASP A 72 -15.90 4.66 13.00
CA ASP A 72 -16.97 4.58 14.01
C ASP A 72 -17.07 3.19 14.61
N THR A 73 -16.99 2.15 13.77
CA THR A 73 -17.04 0.76 14.22
C THR A 73 -15.85 0.44 15.14
N LEU A 74 -14.64 0.83 14.74
CA LEU A 74 -13.45 0.62 15.56
C LEU A 74 -13.57 1.36 16.91
N ALA A 75 -14.06 2.60 16.90
CA ALA A 75 -14.27 3.39 18.10
C ALA A 75 -15.30 2.73 19.02
N GLN A 76 -16.40 2.22 18.49
CA GLN A 76 -17.44 1.51 19.24
C GLN A 76 -16.87 0.34 20.06
N TYR A 77 -15.90 -0.37 19.51
CA TYR A 77 -15.27 -1.51 20.17
C TYR A 77 -13.96 -1.17 20.89
N GLY A 78 -13.58 0.09 20.95
CA GLY A 78 -12.29 0.54 21.52
C GLY A 78 -11.08 -0.06 20.80
N ALA A 79 -11.26 -0.46 19.53
CA ALA A 79 -10.23 -1.11 18.75
C ALA A 79 -9.40 -0.10 17.96
N LYS A 80 -8.14 -0.45 17.70
CA LYS A 80 -7.25 0.30 16.81
C LYS A 80 -6.88 -0.56 15.62
N GLY A 81 -6.76 0.08 14.47
CA GLY A 81 -6.34 -0.56 13.23
C GLY A 81 -5.07 0.06 12.66
N SER A 82 -4.48 -0.63 11.70
CA SER A 82 -3.44 -0.11 10.84
C SER A 82 -4.03 0.11 9.45
N PHE A 83 -3.91 1.33 8.94
CA PHE A 83 -4.44 1.73 7.64
C PHE A 83 -3.29 1.82 6.65
N ASP A 84 -3.30 0.94 5.67
CA ASP A 84 -2.36 0.95 4.56
C ASP A 84 -2.88 1.96 3.52
N VAL A 85 -2.42 3.20 3.66
CA VAL A 85 -2.97 4.36 2.95
C VAL A 85 -2.28 4.53 1.60
N ILE A 86 -3.07 4.88 0.58
CA ILE A 86 -2.58 5.33 -0.72
C ILE A 86 -2.55 6.87 -0.80
N GLY A 87 -1.75 7.40 -1.73
CA GLY A 87 -1.60 8.85 -1.87
C GLY A 87 -2.74 9.49 -2.62
N ASP A 88 -2.90 9.14 -3.89
CA ASP A 88 -3.75 9.84 -4.83
C ASP A 88 -4.37 8.90 -5.88
N THR A 89 -5.67 8.70 -5.80
CA THR A 89 -6.40 7.87 -6.78
C THR A 89 -6.50 8.51 -8.16
N SER A 90 -6.36 9.82 -8.27
CA SER A 90 -6.35 10.49 -9.58
C SER A 90 -5.12 10.18 -10.43
N GLU A 91 -4.05 9.71 -9.80
CA GLU A 91 -2.83 9.25 -10.45
C GLU A 91 -2.72 7.71 -10.56
N ASN A 92 -3.72 6.98 -10.14
CA ASN A 92 -3.77 5.53 -10.35
C ASN A 92 -3.88 5.22 -11.85
N TYR A 93 -3.54 4.00 -12.26
CA TYR A 93 -3.79 3.62 -13.65
C TYR A 93 -5.29 3.55 -13.92
N PRO A 94 -5.72 3.98 -15.12
CA PRO A 94 -7.13 3.96 -15.44
C PRO A 94 -7.61 2.50 -15.50
N ASP A 95 -8.56 2.18 -14.63
CA ASP A 95 -9.40 1.03 -14.82
C ASP A 95 -10.41 1.39 -15.88
N GLU A 96 -10.34 0.77 -17.05
CA GLU A 96 -11.40 0.92 -18.03
C GLU A 96 -12.64 0.19 -17.51
N ALA A 97 -13.67 0.93 -17.16
CA ALA A 97 -14.92 0.38 -16.69
C ALA A 97 -15.45 -0.68 -17.67
N GLY A 98 -15.77 -1.85 -17.15
CA GLY A 98 -16.31 -2.94 -17.94
C GLY A 98 -15.33 -3.61 -18.89
N LYS A 99 -14.05 -3.37 -18.83
CA LYS A 99 -13.05 -4.13 -19.58
C LYS A 99 -12.94 -5.55 -19.03
N LEU A 100 -13.79 -6.40 -19.53
CA LEU A 100 -13.71 -7.82 -19.26
C LEU A 100 -12.36 -8.34 -19.77
N GLY A 101 -11.56 -8.96 -18.90
CA GLY A 101 -10.41 -9.74 -19.34
C GLY A 101 -9.07 -9.40 -18.73
N SER A 102 -8.97 -8.45 -17.81
CA SER A 102 -7.71 -8.14 -17.14
C SER A 102 -7.37 -9.17 -16.05
N ALA A 103 -8.35 -9.76 -15.39
CA ALA A 103 -8.17 -10.86 -14.44
C ALA A 103 -9.30 -11.88 -14.56
N ALA A 104 -8.99 -13.17 -14.32
CA ALA A 104 -9.99 -14.21 -14.21
C ALA A 104 -10.16 -14.61 -12.75
N TRP A 105 -11.35 -14.46 -12.21
CA TRP A 105 -11.70 -14.89 -10.87
C TRP A 105 -12.93 -15.79 -10.92
N GLY A 106 -12.80 -17.04 -10.44
CA GLY A 106 -13.90 -18.00 -10.51
C GLY A 106 -14.44 -18.27 -11.92
N GLY A 107 -13.59 -18.18 -12.96
CA GLY A 107 -13.98 -18.35 -14.37
C GLY A 107 -14.60 -17.12 -15.02
N VAL A 108 -14.86 -16.05 -14.27
CA VAL A 108 -15.37 -14.78 -14.80
C VAL A 108 -14.20 -13.80 -14.94
N LYS A 109 -14.14 -13.12 -16.08
CA LYS A 109 -13.14 -12.10 -16.33
C LYS A 109 -13.64 -10.76 -15.79
N PHE A 110 -12.93 -10.21 -14.82
CA PHE A 110 -13.20 -8.88 -14.28
C PHE A 110 -12.09 -7.93 -14.62
N ASP A 111 -12.39 -6.67 -14.76
CA ASP A 111 -11.47 -5.67 -14.28
C ASP A 111 -11.53 -5.68 -12.75
N HIS A 112 -10.36 -5.55 -12.10
CA HIS A 112 -10.27 -5.74 -10.65
C HIS A 112 -11.10 -4.73 -9.87
N TYR A 113 -11.26 -3.54 -10.43
CA TYR A 113 -12.08 -2.47 -9.89
C TYR A 113 -12.94 -1.86 -11.01
N PRO A 114 -14.03 -2.49 -11.40
CA PRO A 114 -14.87 -1.97 -12.49
C PRO A 114 -15.44 -0.58 -12.17
N ASP A 115 -15.49 -0.21 -10.89
CA ASP A 115 -16.06 1.04 -10.41
C ASP A 115 -15.02 2.03 -9.87
N ILE A 116 -13.73 1.67 -9.84
CA ILE A 116 -12.65 2.57 -9.40
C ILE A 116 -11.89 3.07 -10.62
N HIS A 117 -12.14 4.29 -10.94
CA HIS A 117 -11.45 5.05 -11.98
C HIS A 117 -10.33 5.90 -11.39
N CYS A 118 -9.56 6.56 -12.25
CA CYS A 118 -8.80 7.73 -11.85
C CYS A 118 -9.79 8.79 -11.37
N ASP A 119 -9.97 8.93 -10.08
CA ASP A 119 -10.91 9.83 -9.46
C ASP A 119 -10.30 10.59 -8.28
N ASP A 120 -11.06 11.49 -7.72
CA ASP A 120 -10.71 12.31 -6.57
C ASP A 120 -11.36 11.83 -5.26
N LYS A 121 -11.74 10.57 -5.16
CA LYS A 121 -12.48 10.03 -4.01
C LYS A 121 -11.59 9.29 -3.01
N GLY A 122 -10.52 8.70 -3.47
CA GLY A 122 -9.61 7.92 -2.62
C GLY A 122 -8.27 8.60 -2.39
N GLY A 123 -7.55 8.09 -1.39
CA GLY A 123 -6.19 8.52 -1.06
C GLY A 123 -6.10 9.72 -0.11
N ALA A 124 -4.90 9.91 0.42
CA ALA A 124 -4.62 10.93 1.42
C ALA A 124 -4.74 12.36 0.88
N VAL A 125 -4.50 12.56 -0.43
CA VAL A 125 -4.58 13.89 -1.06
C VAL A 125 -5.98 14.47 -0.97
N HIS A 126 -6.99 13.64 -1.18
CA HIS A 126 -8.39 14.05 -1.27
C HIS A 126 -9.16 13.94 0.05
N ASN A 127 -8.59 13.29 1.05
CA ASN A 127 -9.29 12.92 2.28
C ASN A 127 -8.58 13.40 3.55
N ASP A 128 -8.16 14.67 3.58
CA ASP A 128 -7.46 15.29 4.72
C ASP A 128 -8.17 15.06 6.06
N ARG A 129 -9.48 15.25 6.10
CA ARG A 129 -10.30 15.04 7.30
C ARG A 129 -10.20 13.59 7.83
N LEU A 130 -10.22 12.62 6.93
CA LEU A 130 -10.16 11.22 7.31
C LEU A 130 -8.77 10.82 7.83
N ILE A 131 -7.71 11.34 7.23
CA ILE A 131 -6.35 11.14 7.72
C ILE A 131 -6.18 11.73 9.13
N ARG A 132 -6.63 12.97 9.34
CA ARG A 132 -6.58 13.60 10.69
C ARG A 132 -7.36 12.77 11.70
N ARG A 133 -8.57 12.33 11.35
CA ARG A 133 -9.39 11.49 12.18
C ARG A 133 -8.69 10.19 12.58
N MET A 134 -8.06 9.50 11.62
CA MET A 134 -7.27 8.28 11.90
C MET A 134 -6.16 8.55 12.92
N LEU A 135 -5.44 9.65 12.76
CA LEU A 135 -4.34 10.02 13.66
C LEU A 135 -4.85 10.42 15.05
N ASP A 136 -5.88 11.25 15.11
CA ASP A 136 -6.48 11.73 16.36
C ASP A 136 -7.09 10.58 17.17
N GLU A 137 -7.67 9.61 16.49
CA GLU A 137 -8.20 8.40 17.13
C GLU A 137 -7.10 7.37 17.47
N GLY A 138 -5.84 7.64 17.16
CA GLY A 138 -4.68 6.82 17.54
C GLY A 138 -4.55 5.53 16.72
N HIS A 139 -4.99 5.53 15.46
CA HIS A 139 -4.71 4.47 14.51
C HIS A 139 -3.31 4.59 13.94
N GLN A 140 -2.76 3.49 13.45
CA GLN A 140 -1.52 3.49 12.69
C GLN A 140 -1.81 3.76 11.23
N ILE A 141 -0.99 4.59 10.59
CA ILE A 141 -0.98 4.75 9.13
C ILE A 141 0.31 4.16 8.58
N THR A 142 0.20 3.40 7.50
CA THR A 142 1.31 2.76 6.80
C THR A 142 1.25 3.11 5.32
N ASN A 143 2.33 2.86 4.60
CA ASN A 143 2.49 3.27 3.22
C ASN A 143 2.05 2.16 2.26
N HIS A 144 1.04 2.42 1.44
CA HIS A 144 0.56 1.50 0.41
C HIS A 144 0.85 1.98 -1.02
N GLY A 145 1.86 2.83 -1.15
CA GLY A 145 2.21 3.49 -2.40
C GLY A 145 1.43 4.77 -2.63
N TYR A 146 2.01 5.71 -3.37
CA TYR A 146 1.33 6.96 -3.68
C TYR A 146 0.22 6.77 -4.71
N ARG A 147 0.51 6.00 -5.76
CA ARG A 147 -0.39 5.76 -6.90
C ARG A 147 -1.07 4.39 -6.88
N HIS A 148 -0.81 3.57 -5.87
CA HIS A 148 -1.28 2.18 -5.80
C HIS A 148 -0.91 1.34 -7.04
N ILE A 149 0.29 1.51 -7.57
CA ILE A 149 0.79 0.79 -8.75
C ILE A 149 1.65 -0.39 -8.32
N ILE A 150 1.51 -1.52 -9.00
CA ILE A 150 2.23 -2.76 -8.69
C ILE A 150 3.74 -2.58 -8.86
N PHE A 151 4.52 -3.03 -7.88
CA PHE A 151 5.98 -3.03 -7.94
C PHE A 151 6.48 -4.23 -8.75
N GLY A 152 7.31 -3.99 -9.76
CA GLY A 152 7.92 -5.06 -10.53
C GLY A 152 8.22 -4.72 -11.98
N LYS A 153 8.99 -5.60 -12.63
CA LYS A 153 9.45 -5.41 -14.01
C LYS A 153 8.53 -6.01 -15.07
N LYS A 154 7.71 -6.96 -14.68
CA LYS A 154 6.90 -7.73 -15.64
C LYS A 154 5.46 -7.79 -15.15
N PRO A 155 4.49 -7.60 -16.04
CA PRO A 155 3.10 -7.78 -15.72
C PRO A 155 2.83 -9.27 -15.48
N PHE A 156 2.49 -9.65 -14.28
CA PHE A 156 2.17 -11.04 -13.97
C PHE A 156 0.77 -11.21 -13.38
N VAL A 157 0.17 -10.13 -12.92
CA VAL A 157 -1.21 -10.13 -12.41
C VAL A 157 -2.15 -9.53 -13.45
N TYR A 158 -1.83 -8.32 -13.93
CA TYR A 158 -2.66 -7.59 -14.89
C TYR A 158 -1.82 -7.18 -16.10
N GLY A 159 -1.94 -7.92 -17.17
CA GLY A 159 -1.06 -7.79 -18.33
C GLY A 159 -1.05 -6.43 -19.03
N ALA A 160 -2.11 -5.66 -18.90
CA ALA A 160 -2.26 -4.35 -19.55
C ALA A 160 -1.99 -3.15 -18.64
N ARG A 161 -1.72 -3.38 -17.34
CA ARG A 161 -1.55 -2.30 -16.38
C ARG A 161 -0.09 -1.83 -16.30
N GLU A 162 0.08 -0.58 -15.85
CA GLU A 162 1.39 -0.02 -15.52
C GLU A 162 2.00 -0.76 -14.33
N TYR A 163 3.31 -0.83 -14.34
CA TYR A 163 4.12 -1.35 -13.23
C TYR A 163 5.22 -0.36 -12.91
N LEU A 164 5.61 -0.28 -11.65
CA LEU A 164 6.80 0.45 -11.25
C LEU A 164 8.03 -0.46 -11.45
N PRO A 165 8.83 -0.26 -12.50
CA PRO A 165 9.90 -1.17 -12.85
C PRO A 165 11.13 -0.90 -11.99
N GLY A 166 11.45 -1.84 -11.12
CA GLY A 166 12.65 -1.78 -10.32
C GLY A 166 12.50 -0.99 -9.02
N PHE A 167 13.54 -1.06 -8.24
CA PHE A 167 13.58 -0.59 -6.86
C PHE A 167 13.43 0.93 -6.76
N ASP A 168 14.15 1.67 -7.59
CA ASP A 168 14.16 3.15 -7.52
C ASP A 168 12.77 3.74 -7.82
N ALA A 169 12.04 3.17 -8.78
CA ALA A 169 10.69 3.62 -9.09
C ALA A 169 9.72 3.34 -7.94
N ALA A 170 9.79 2.16 -7.32
CA ALA A 170 8.98 1.82 -6.17
C ALA A 170 9.29 2.72 -4.96
N VAL A 171 10.58 2.99 -4.70
CA VAL A 171 10.98 3.89 -3.62
C VAL A 171 10.55 5.32 -3.87
N ALA A 172 10.65 5.80 -5.11
CA ALA A 172 10.17 7.15 -5.45
C ALA A 172 8.67 7.30 -5.17
N ASP A 173 7.86 6.31 -5.53
CA ASP A 173 6.42 6.30 -5.27
C ASP A 173 6.11 6.27 -3.75
N LEU A 174 6.77 5.40 -3.00
CA LEU A 174 6.64 5.35 -1.54
C LEU A 174 7.08 6.65 -0.86
N THR A 175 8.17 7.26 -1.33
CA THR A 175 8.69 8.52 -0.79
C THR A 175 7.74 9.69 -1.01
N ARG A 176 6.99 9.71 -2.12
CA ARG A 176 5.98 10.75 -2.35
C ARG A 176 4.93 10.75 -1.24
N LEU A 177 4.41 9.57 -0.87
CA LEU A 177 3.43 9.46 0.20
C LEU A 177 4.04 9.81 1.56
N ASP A 178 5.26 9.34 1.84
CA ASP A 178 5.94 9.67 3.08
C ASP A 178 6.18 11.18 3.24
N THR A 179 6.57 11.85 2.15
CA THR A 179 6.73 13.30 2.12
C THR A 179 5.40 14.02 2.37
N LEU A 180 4.33 13.61 1.68
CA LEU A 180 2.99 14.14 1.90
C LEU A 180 2.55 14.03 3.36
N MET A 181 2.73 12.86 3.98
CA MET A 181 2.34 12.61 5.35
C MET A 181 3.14 13.44 6.35
N ARG A 182 4.43 13.60 6.14
CA ARG A 182 5.28 14.46 6.99
C ARG A 182 4.93 15.93 6.87
N GLU A 183 4.76 16.41 5.64
CA GLU A 183 4.52 17.84 5.40
C GLU A 183 3.13 18.29 5.85
N ARG A 184 2.09 17.48 5.60
CA ARG A 184 0.72 17.85 5.95
C ARG A 184 0.32 17.54 7.39
N TYR A 185 0.87 16.45 7.95
CA TYR A 185 0.41 15.90 9.23
C TYR A 185 1.50 15.75 10.28
N GLY A 186 2.76 16.02 9.95
CA GLY A 186 3.89 15.78 10.85
C GLY A 186 4.09 14.28 11.17
N TYR A 187 3.53 13.38 10.36
CA TYR A 187 3.52 11.95 10.62
C TYR A 187 4.53 11.22 9.74
N THR A 188 5.37 10.40 10.36
CA THR A 188 6.37 9.60 9.65
C THR A 188 5.86 8.17 9.45
N LEU A 189 5.82 7.72 8.21
CA LEU A 189 5.47 6.36 7.88
C LEU A 189 6.64 5.42 8.17
N THR A 190 6.42 4.40 8.98
CA THR A 190 7.48 3.46 9.41
C THR A 190 7.32 2.07 8.83
N LEU A 191 6.16 1.78 8.25
CA LEU A 191 5.83 0.52 7.61
C LEU A 191 5.30 0.77 6.21
N ALA A 192 5.53 -0.19 5.33
CA ALA A 192 4.98 -0.20 3.99
C ALA A 192 4.44 -1.58 3.64
N ARG A 193 3.35 -1.60 2.90
CA ARG A 193 2.79 -2.79 2.27
C ARG A 193 2.75 -2.54 0.76
N PRO A 194 3.36 -3.42 -0.05
CA PRO A 194 3.30 -3.23 -1.51
C PRO A 194 1.87 -3.40 -2.02
N PRO A 195 1.43 -2.56 -2.98
CA PRO A 195 0.16 -2.76 -3.66
C PRO A 195 0.01 -4.17 -4.22
N HIS A 196 -1.19 -4.74 -4.07
CA HIS A 196 -1.49 -6.13 -4.47
C HIS A 196 -0.57 -7.19 -3.84
N TYR A 197 0.11 -6.90 -2.75
CA TYR A 197 1.10 -7.77 -2.09
C TYR A 197 2.26 -8.18 -2.99
N VAL A 198 2.56 -7.40 -4.00
CA VAL A 198 3.58 -7.70 -4.99
C VAL A 198 4.84 -6.87 -4.76
N ASP A 199 5.94 -7.55 -4.51
CA ASP A 199 7.27 -6.97 -4.28
C ASP A 199 8.38 -7.66 -5.10
N LYS A 200 8.03 -8.21 -6.25
CA LYS A 200 9.00 -8.90 -7.13
C LYS A 200 9.73 -7.91 -8.02
N MET A 201 10.66 -7.21 -7.44
CA MET A 201 11.55 -6.25 -8.10
C MET A 201 12.83 -6.88 -8.66
#